data_8dc99e069fdfb9d3b37050c4d628f461
#
_entry.id   8dc99e069fdfb9d3b37050c4d628f461
#
_cell.length_a   1.000
_cell.length_b   1.000
_cell.length_c   1.000
_cell.angle_alpha   90.00
_cell.angle_beta   90.00
_cell.angle_gamma   90.00
#
_symmetry.space_group_name_H-M   'P 1'
#
loop_
_entity.id
_entity.type
_entity.pdbx_description
1 polymer ?
#
loop_
_entity_poly.entity_id
_entity_poly.type
_entity_poly.pdbx_seq_one_letter_code
_entity_poly.pdbx_strand_id
1 'polypeptide(L)'
;MTNLKVPFLLLLAIALTRPVAAQNPPVAEAAPPQDLVLQVDIPAPLHAVWEAFTTSDGLSTWLTPNAVVDLRPGGEWTAHFPGGSTGGGTILSFTPEKEIVISAMAPDKFPHVRAERTRADFTFEARGDRTIVRLTQSGWKTGAEWTSAYEYLVAGNAQLLATLHHRFVSGPLDWKKIFGDAPAGK
;
A
#
# COMPACT_ATOMS: atom_id res chain seq x y z
N MET A 1 -42.33 45.85 80.87
CA MET A 1 -42.81 44.85 79.92
C MET A 1 -42.36 45.33 78.53
N THR A 2 -41.17 44.94 78.11
CA THR A 2 -40.56 45.43 76.87
C THR A 2 -40.19 44.24 76.00
N ASN A 3 -40.95 44.05 74.90
CA ASN A 3 -40.71 43.02 73.94
C ASN A 3 -39.56 43.39 73.01
N LEU A 4 -38.44 42.61 73.07
CA LEU A 4 -37.34 42.73 72.20
C LEU A 4 -37.56 41.81 70.99
N LYS A 5 -37.77 42.42 69.80
CA LYS A 5 -37.83 41.70 68.53
C LYS A 5 -36.42 41.54 67.98
N VAL A 6 -35.98 40.30 67.79
CA VAL A 6 -34.69 39.94 67.12
C VAL A 6 -35.00 39.75 65.64
N PRO A 7 -34.28 40.39 64.68
CA PRO A 7 -34.49 40.12 63.27
C PRO A 7 -33.68 38.90 62.85
N PHE A 8 -34.37 37.98 62.15
CA PHE A 8 -33.85 36.78 61.56
C PHE A 8 -33.09 37.15 60.28
N LEU A 9 -31.76 37.06 60.32
CA LEU A 9 -30.92 37.29 59.14
C LEU A 9 -30.83 36.05 58.29
N LEU A 10 -31.50 36.06 57.10
CA LEU A 10 -31.46 35.00 56.12
C LEU A 10 -30.15 35.07 55.31
N LEU A 11 -29.19 34.19 55.58
CA LEU A 11 -27.97 34.03 54.79
C LEU A 11 -28.26 33.24 53.52
N LEU A 12 -28.33 33.97 52.40
CA LEU A 12 -28.45 33.35 51.06
C LEU A 12 -27.10 32.84 50.60
N ALA A 13 -26.88 31.52 50.69
CA ALA A 13 -25.65 30.88 50.14
C ALA A 13 -25.80 30.75 48.63
N ILE A 14 -25.08 31.58 47.87
CA ILE A 14 -24.95 31.45 46.41
C ILE A 14 -23.96 30.35 46.13
N ALA A 15 -24.47 29.16 45.73
CA ALA A 15 -23.61 28.09 45.22
C ALA A 15 -23.10 28.45 43.81
N LEU A 16 -21.84 28.82 43.68
CA LEU A 16 -21.19 28.95 42.39
C LEU A 16 -20.99 27.55 41.79
N THR A 17 -21.88 27.13 40.91
CA THR A 17 -21.66 25.96 40.06
C THR A 17 -20.67 26.32 38.96
N ARG A 18 -19.42 25.83 39.07
CA ARG A 18 -18.44 25.89 37.98
C ARG A 18 -18.93 25.00 36.84
N PRO A 19 -18.96 25.49 35.59
CA PRO A 19 -19.21 24.61 34.44
C PRO A 19 -18.07 23.58 34.36
N VAL A 20 -18.40 22.30 34.48
CA VAL A 20 -17.51 21.22 34.13
C VAL A 20 -17.33 21.28 32.61
N ALA A 21 -16.17 21.68 32.16
CA ALA A 21 -15.83 21.61 30.75
C ALA A 21 -15.96 20.13 30.31
N ALA A 22 -16.86 19.87 29.39
CA ALA A 22 -17.00 18.55 28.77
C ALA A 22 -15.67 18.25 28.05
N GLN A 23 -14.84 17.41 28.65
CA GLN A 23 -13.68 16.84 27.97
C GLN A 23 -14.24 15.92 26.88
N ASN A 24 -14.03 16.32 25.61
CA ASN A 24 -14.28 15.40 24.53
C ASN A 24 -13.48 14.11 24.81
N PRO A 25 -14.09 12.93 24.72
CA PRO A 25 -13.34 11.70 24.86
C PRO A 25 -12.20 11.71 23.82
N PRO A 26 -11.02 11.17 24.16
CA PRO A 26 -9.93 11.06 23.21
C PRO A 26 -10.46 10.33 21.96
N VAL A 27 -10.30 10.95 20.80
CA VAL A 27 -10.62 10.29 19.52
C VAL A 27 -9.74 9.04 19.49
N ALA A 28 -10.38 7.87 19.57
CA ALA A 28 -9.67 6.60 19.47
C ALA A 28 -8.91 6.61 18.14
N GLU A 29 -7.59 6.48 18.20
CA GLU A 29 -6.77 6.35 17.00
C GLU A 29 -7.26 5.13 16.23
N ALA A 30 -7.63 5.31 14.96
CA ALA A 30 -8.13 4.22 14.14
C ALA A 30 -7.06 3.13 14.05
N ALA A 31 -7.46 1.87 14.19
CA ALA A 31 -6.56 0.74 14.00
C ALA A 31 -5.91 0.81 12.61
N PRO A 32 -4.65 0.33 12.44
CA PRO A 32 -4.01 0.27 11.13
C PRO A 32 -4.85 -0.59 10.18
N PRO A 33 -4.84 -0.29 8.87
CA PRO A 33 -5.48 -1.14 7.88
C PRO A 33 -4.99 -2.59 7.98
N GLN A 34 -5.88 -3.52 7.66
CA GLN A 34 -5.51 -4.93 7.55
C GLN A 34 -4.57 -5.15 6.36
N ASP A 35 -3.88 -6.30 6.33
CA ASP A 35 -3.06 -6.68 5.19
C ASP A 35 -3.91 -6.66 3.91
N LEU A 36 -3.36 -6.05 2.86
CA LEU A 36 -3.97 -6.06 1.54
C LEU A 36 -3.62 -7.37 0.87
N VAL A 37 -4.64 -8.16 0.53
CA VAL A 37 -4.45 -9.46 -0.13
C VAL A 37 -5.19 -9.47 -1.46
N LEU A 38 -4.45 -9.72 -2.54
CA LEU A 38 -4.96 -9.86 -3.89
C LEU A 38 -4.44 -11.15 -4.53
N GLN A 39 -5.20 -11.69 -5.45
CA GLN A 39 -4.83 -12.93 -6.14
C GLN A 39 -5.31 -12.88 -7.58
N VAL A 40 -4.52 -13.49 -8.46
CA VAL A 40 -4.89 -13.68 -9.87
C VAL A 40 -4.49 -15.08 -10.34
N ASP A 41 -5.29 -15.65 -11.20
CA ASP A 41 -5.03 -16.92 -11.89
C ASP A 41 -4.49 -16.62 -13.29
N ILE A 42 -3.22 -16.94 -13.53
CA ILE A 42 -2.51 -16.67 -14.78
C ILE A 42 -2.55 -17.90 -15.68
N PRO A 43 -3.02 -17.79 -16.95
CA PRO A 43 -3.08 -18.91 -17.88
C PRO A 43 -1.69 -19.20 -18.50
N ALA A 44 -0.72 -19.54 -17.67
CA ALA A 44 0.64 -19.89 -18.07
C ALA A 44 1.35 -20.75 -17.02
N PRO A 45 2.33 -21.58 -17.44
CA PRO A 45 3.14 -22.37 -16.54
C PRO A 45 3.95 -21.50 -15.56
N LEU A 46 4.19 -22.03 -14.37
CA LEU A 46 4.87 -21.36 -13.25
C LEU A 46 6.21 -20.71 -13.67
N HIS A 47 7.05 -21.44 -14.39
CA HIS A 47 8.34 -20.94 -14.83
C HIS A 47 8.21 -19.68 -15.69
N ALA A 48 7.29 -19.65 -16.64
CA ALA A 48 7.08 -18.49 -17.51
C ALA A 48 6.57 -17.26 -16.72
N VAL A 49 5.69 -17.47 -15.72
CA VAL A 49 5.20 -16.39 -14.84
C VAL A 49 6.32 -15.89 -13.93
N TRP A 50 7.13 -16.79 -13.38
CA TRP A 50 8.29 -16.45 -12.59
C TRP A 50 9.30 -15.59 -13.36
N GLU A 51 9.69 -16.02 -14.57
CA GLU A 51 10.60 -15.24 -15.42
C GLU A 51 10.06 -13.86 -15.77
N ALA A 52 8.77 -13.76 -16.10
CA ALA A 52 8.12 -12.49 -16.39
C ALA A 52 8.14 -11.52 -15.18
N PHE A 53 8.24 -12.06 -13.97
CA PHE A 53 8.23 -11.28 -12.73
C PHE A 53 9.62 -10.98 -12.18
N THR A 54 10.61 -11.81 -12.47
CA THR A 54 11.92 -11.80 -11.80
C THR A 54 13.10 -11.47 -12.71
N THR A 55 12.84 -11.10 -13.96
CA THR A 55 13.86 -10.59 -14.87
C THR A 55 13.50 -9.18 -15.34
N SER A 56 14.50 -8.36 -15.64
CA SER A 56 14.27 -7.00 -16.18
C SER A 56 13.50 -7.04 -17.50
N ASP A 57 13.89 -7.92 -18.40
CA ASP A 57 13.23 -8.10 -19.69
C ASP A 57 11.79 -8.62 -19.50
N GLY A 58 11.60 -9.62 -18.64
CA GLY A 58 10.29 -10.16 -18.31
C GLY A 58 9.36 -9.10 -17.76
N LEU A 59 9.79 -8.36 -16.75
CA LEU A 59 9.02 -7.31 -16.10
C LEU A 59 8.69 -6.18 -17.09
N SER A 60 9.59 -5.88 -18.02
CA SER A 60 9.39 -4.88 -19.06
C SER A 60 8.34 -5.28 -20.09
N THR A 61 7.89 -6.53 -20.14
CA THR A 61 6.83 -6.96 -21.06
C THR A 61 5.43 -6.59 -20.59
N TRP A 62 5.24 -6.23 -19.30
CA TRP A 62 3.89 -6.04 -18.75
C TRP A 62 3.74 -4.91 -17.71
N LEU A 63 4.79 -4.48 -17.02
CA LEU A 63 4.67 -3.48 -15.97
C LEU A 63 5.06 -2.07 -16.44
N THR A 64 6.19 -1.95 -17.13
CA THR A 64 6.72 -0.68 -17.64
C THR A 64 7.79 -0.97 -18.70
N PRO A 65 8.04 -0.07 -19.67
CA PRO A 65 9.10 -0.27 -20.66
C PRO A 65 10.51 -0.30 -20.05
N ASN A 66 10.69 0.29 -18.88
CA ASN A 66 11.97 0.39 -18.18
C ASN A 66 11.85 -0.25 -16.79
N ALA A 67 12.09 -1.55 -16.70
CA ALA A 67 12.14 -2.25 -15.44
C ALA A 67 13.58 -2.69 -15.13
N VAL A 68 13.90 -2.73 -13.84
CA VAL A 68 15.17 -3.26 -13.32
C VAL A 68 14.89 -4.32 -12.28
N VAL A 69 15.46 -5.50 -12.47
CA VAL A 69 15.44 -6.58 -11.49
C VAL A 69 16.85 -7.10 -11.29
N ASP A 70 17.37 -6.93 -10.08
CA ASP A 70 18.61 -7.54 -9.58
C ASP A 70 18.20 -8.61 -8.55
N LEU A 71 17.99 -9.84 -9.02
CA LEU A 71 17.35 -10.91 -8.23
C LEU A 71 18.31 -11.46 -7.16
N ARG A 72 18.54 -10.68 -6.12
CA ARG A 72 19.28 -11.06 -4.90
C ARG A 72 18.75 -10.29 -3.69
N PRO A 73 18.93 -10.76 -2.46
CA PRO A 73 18.68 -9.97 -1.27
C PRO A 73 19.46 -8.64 -1.31
N GLY A 74 18.75 -7.53 -1.07
CA GLY A 74 19.27 -6.16 -1.20
C GLY A 74 19.29 -5.63 -2.64
N GLY A 75 18.95 -6.45 -3.63
CA GLY A 75 18.86 -6.04 -5.03
C GLY A 75 17.56 -5.28 -5.33
N GLU A 76 17.49 -4.74 -6.53
CA GLU A 76 16.40 -3.87 -6.99
C GLU A 76 15.31 -4.67 -7.68
N TRP A 77 14.05 -4.29 -7.43
CA TRP A 77 12.87 -4.66 -8.21
C TRP A 77 12.10 -3.37 -8.47
N THR A 78 12.39 -2.69 -9.55
CA THR A 78 11.92 -1.31 -9.79
C THR A 78 11.34 -1.15 -11.19
N ALA A 79 10.21 -0.47 -11.23
CA ALA A 79 9.53 -0.02 -12.43
C ALA A 79 9.74 1.50 -12.59
N HIS A 80 10.33 1.92 -13.71
CA HIS A 80 10.51 3.32 -14.08
C HIS A 80 9.43 3.69 -15.11
N PHE A 81 8.46 4.49 -14.70
CA PHE A 81 7.34 4.88 -15.57
C PHE A 81 7.70 6.12 -16.40
N PRO A 82 7.16 6.24 -17.63
CA PRO A 82 7.21 7.50 -18.38
C PRO A 82 6.68 8.65 -17.53
N GLY A 83 7.40 9.78 -17.52
CA GLY A 83 7.08 10.91 -16.64
C GLY A 83 7.85 10.93 -15.32
N GLY A 84 8.77 9.96 -15.10
CA GLY A 84 9.77 9.99 -14.02
C GLY A 84 9.33 9.38 -12.70
N SER A 85 8.09 8.91 -12.58
CA SER A 85 7.67 8.19 -11.36
C SER A 85 8.27 6.78 -11.29
N THR A 86 8.51 6.30 -10.07
CA THR A 86 9.06 4.97 -9.82
C THR A 86 8.18 4.19 -8.84
N GLY A 87 8.07 2.88 -9.08
CA GLY A 87 7.40 1.93 -8.18
C GLY A 87 8.27 0.71 -7.94
N GLY A 88 7.86 -0.17 -7.03
CA GLY A 88 8.62 -1.35 -6.67
C GLY A 88 9.39 -1.21 -5.37
N GLY A 89 10.64 -1.64 -5.30
CA GLY A 89 11.42 -1.55 -4.08
C GLY A 89 12.70 -2.38 -4.07
N THR A 90 13.08 -2.79 -2.86
CA THR A 90 14.28 -3.60 -2.63
C THR A 90 13.87 -5.02 -2.29
N ILE A 91 14.47 -6.00 -2.93
CA ILE A 91 14.25 -7.43 -2.66
C ILE A 91 14.80 -7.75 -1.27
N LEU A 92 13.95 -8.23 -0.38
CA LEU A 92 14.35 -8.69 0.96
C LEU A 92 14.80 -10.15 0.92
N SER A 93 14.04 -10.98 0.24
CA SER A 93 14.32 -12.40 0.04
C SER A 93 13.56 -12.95 -1.17
N PHE A 94 13.96 -14.11 -1.64
CA PHE A 94 13.20 -14.88 -2.61
C PHE A 94 13.46 -16.37 -2.49
N THR A 95 12.51 -17.16 -2.93
CA THR A 95 12.64 -18.61 -3.17
C THR A 95 12.23 -18.86 -4.61
N PRO A 96 13.12 -19.38 -5.47
CA PRO A 96 12.82 -19.59 -6.90
C PRO A 96 11.47 -20.30 -7.10
N GLU A 97 10.66 -19.76 -8.00
CA GLU A 97 9.35 -20.26 -8.39
C GLU A 97 8.33 -20.42 -7.25
N LYS A 98 8.60 -19.80 -6.08
CA LYS A 98 7.70 -19.84 -4.93
C LYS A 98 7.34 -18.47 -4.41
N GLU A 99 8.33 -17.62 -4.19
CA GLU A 99 8.11 -16.37 -3.48
C GLU A 99 9.17 -15.31 -3.84
N ILE A 100 8.76 -14.06 -3.88
CA ILE A 100 9.64 -12.89 -3.81
C ILE A 100 9.06 -11.90 -2.81
N VAL A 101 9.90 -11.41 -1.91
CA VAL A 101 9.55 -10.47 -0.85
C VAL A 101 10.25 -9.15 -1.10
N ILE A 102 9.51 -8.07 -1.10
CA ILE A 102 9.98 -6.74 -1.45
C ILE A 102 9.69 -5.74 -0.32
N SER A 103 10.68 -4.94 0.06
CA SER A 103 10.47 -3.70 0.82
C SER A 103 9.93 -2.66 -0.16
N ALA A 104 8.60 -2.50 -0.19
CA ALA A 104 7.89 -1.80 -1.25
C ALA A 104 7.81 -0.29 -1.01
N MET A 105 8.01 0.48 -2.07
CA MET A 105 7.84 1.93 -2.10
C MET A 105 6.40 2.31 -2.41
N ALA A 106 5.86 3.28 -1.67
CA ALA A 106 4.65 3.98 -2.10
C ALA A 106 4.98 5.04 -3.19
N PRO A 107 4.00 5.50 -3.98
CA PRO A 107 4.16 6.63 -4.88
C PRO A 107 4.64 7.91 -4.17
N ASP A 108 5.31 8.82 -4.91
CA ASP A 108 5.90 10.06 -4.37
C ASP A 108 4.91 10.96 -3.63
N LYS A 109 3.63 10.90 -3.99
CA LYS A 109 2.55 11.64 -3.31
C LYS A 109 2.27 11.17 -1.87
N PHE A 110 2.88 10.07 -1.43
CA PHE A 110 2.80 9.54 -0.07
C PHE A 110 4.21 9.47 0.54
N PRO A 111 4.83 10.61 0.85
CA PRO A 111 6.25 10.68 1.21
C PRO A 111 6.60 9.94 2.49
N HIS A 112 5.74 9.96 3.52
CA HIS A 112 5.99 9.23 4.77
C HIS A 112 5.89 7.72 4.57
N VAL A 113 4.83 7.23 3.90
CA VAL A 113 4.69 5.81 3.58
C VAL A 113 5.85 5.34 2.68
N ARG A 114 6.27 6.18 1.72
CA ARG A 114 7.41 5.89 0.84
C ARG A 114 8.73 5.77 1.60
N ALA A 115 8.96 6.63 2.57
CA ALA A 115 10.16 6.59 3.40
C ALA A 115 10.18 5.37 4.33
N GLU A 116 9.05 5.06 4.97
CA GLU A 116 8.93 4.00 5.96
C GLU A 116 8.76 2.61 5.34
N ARG A 117 8.28 2.54 4.09
CA ARG A 117 8.04 1.31 3.32
C ARG A 117 6.92 0.44 3.88
N THR A 118 6.40 -0.39 3.00
CA THR A 118 5.57 -1.55 3.31
C THR A 118 6.30 -2.82 2.90
N ARG A 119 5.78 -3.97 3.27
CA ARG A 119 6.28 -5.27 2.83
C ARG A 119 5.30 -5.86 1.82
N ALA A 120 5.78 -6.24 0.64
CA ALA A 120 5.00 -6.92 -0.38
C ALA A 120 5.56 -8.33 -0.61
N ASP A 121 4.73 -9.33 -0.33
CA ASP A 121 5.03 -10.74 -0.52
C ASP A 121 4.25 -11.24 -1.75
N PHE A 122 4.95 -11.62 -2.80
CA PHE A 122 4.37 -12.28 -3.96
C PHE A 122 4.66 -13.76 -3.90
N THR A 123 3.61 -14.59 -3.89
CA THR A 123 3.74 -16.05 -3.93
C THR A 123 3.20 -16.60 -5.24
N PHE A 124 3.79 -17.70 -5.69
CA PHE A 124 3.50 -18.35 -6.96
C PHE A 124 3.20 -19.82 -6.70
N GLU A 125 2.03 -20.29 -7.18
CA GLU A 125 1.59 -21.67 -7.00
C GLU A 125 1.16 -22.27 -8.35
N ALA A 126 1.81 -23.36 -8.76
CA ALA A 126 1.42 -24.08 -9.97
C ALA A 126 0.04 -24.77 -9.81
N ARG A 127 -0.81 -24.63 -10.80
CA ARG A 127 -2.12 -25.27 -10.92
C ARG A 127 -2.28 -25.90 -12.31
N GLY A 128 -1.61 -27.03 -12.53
CA GLY A 128 -1.51 -27.65 -13.85
C GLY A 128 -0.69 -26.77 -14.80
N ASP A 129 -1.30 -26.32 -15.89
CA ASP A 129 -0.73 -25.39 -16.88
C ASP A 129 -0.94 -23.91 -16.54
N ARG A 130 -1.46 -23.62 -15.35
CA ARG A 130 -1.75 -22.27 -14.84
C ARG A 130 -0.96 -21.97 -13.59
N THR A 131 -0.89 -20.71 -13.22
CA THR A 131 -0.20 -20.24 -12.03
C THR A 131 -1.08 -19.29 -11.23
N ILE A 132 -1.25 -19.56 -9.95
CA ILE A 132 -1.84 -18.61 -9.02
C ILE A 132 -0.74 -17.68 -8.51
N VAL A 133 -0.92 -16.38 -8.74
CA VAL A 133 -0.07 -15.34 -8.16
C VAL A 133 -0.87 -14.62 -7.08
N ARG A 134 -0.33 -14.58 -5.85
CA ARG A 134 -0.91 -13.85 -4.71
C ARG A 134 0.05 -12.77 -4.27
N LEU A 135 -0.48 -11.58 -4.08
CA LEU A 135 0.18 -10.47 -3.39
C LEU A 135 -0.43 -10.33 -2.00
N THR A 136 0.44 -10.32 -1.00
CA THR A 136 0.11 -9.87 0.36
C THR A 136 0.95 -8.65 0.68
N GLN A 137 0.31 -7.50 0.91
CA GLN A 137 1.02 -6.28 1.32
C GLN A 137 0.67 -5.94 2.76
N SER A 138 1.68 -5.86 3.60
CA SER A 138 1.61 -5.69 5.06
C SER A 138 2.48 -4.54 5.56
N GLY A 139 2.46 -4.31 6.89
CA GLY A 139 3.25 -3.24 7.50
C GLY A 139 2.57 -1.88 7.44
N TRP A 140 1.26 -1.84 7.24
CA TRP A 140 0.44 -0.63 7.28
C TRP A 140 0.41 -0.05 8.69
N LYS A 141 0.37 1.29 8.78
CA LYS A 141 0.31 2.02 10.03
C LYS A 141 -0.94 2.89 10.11
N THR A 142 -1.20 3.46 11.26
CA THR A 142 -2.26 4.44 11.46
C THR A 142 -1.89 5.81 10.90
N GLY A 143 -2.90 6.62 10.57
CA GLY A 143 -2.73 7.97 10.08
C GLY A 143 -3.32 8.23 8.70
N ALA A 144 -3.66 9.48 8.42
CA ALA A 144 -4.39 9.86 7.20
C ALA A 144 -3.63 9.52 5.91
N GLU A 145 -2.31 9.72 5.88
CA GLU A 145 -1.50 9.38 4.71
C GLU A 145 -1.45 7.87 4.48
N TRP A 146 -1.32 7.07 5.56
CA TRP A 146 -1.33 5.62 5.51
C TRP A 146 -2.66 5.08 4.99
N THR A 147 -3.79 5.62 5.46
CA THR A 147 -5.13 5.25 4.97
C THR A 147 -5.28 5.59 3.48
N SER A 148 -4.89 6.80 3.08
CA SER A 148 -4.97 7.22 1.67
C SER A 148 -4.04 6.41 0.76
N ALA A 149 -2.85 6.05 1.24
CA ALA A 149 -1.91 5.20 0.51
C ALA A 149 -2.45 3.77 0.37
N TYR A 150 -3.06 3.23 1.42
CA TYR A 150 -3.69 1.91 1.39
C TYR A 150 -4.79 1.86 0.32
N GLU A 151 -5.75 2.79 0.35
CA GLU A 151 -6.84 2.87 -0.63
C GLU A 151 -6.32 2.98 -2.06
N TYR A 152 -5.31 3.83 -2.27
CA TYR A 152 -4.67 3.97 -3.58
C TYR A 152 -4.01 2.67 -4.04
N LEU A 153 -3.28 1.99 -3.15
CA LEU A 153 -2.54 0.77 -3.48
C LEU A 153 -3.44 -0.46 -3.64
N VAL A 154 -4.64 -0.48 -3.05
CA VAL A 154 -5.66 -1.49 -3.38
C VAL A 154 -5.95 -1.48 -4.89
N ALA A 155 -6.25 -0.32 -5.45
CA ALA A 155 -6.53 -0.19 -6.88
C ALA A 155 -5.27 -0.40 -7.74
N GLY A 156 -4.12 0.17 -7.32
CA GLY A 156 -2.86 0.05 -8.04
C GLY A 156 -2.36 -1.39 -8.14
N ASN A 157 -2.43 -2.14 -7.06
CA ASN A 157 -2.01 -3.54 -7.03
C ASN A 157 -3.01 -4.47 -7.76
N ALA A 158 -4.30 -4.16 -7.71
CA ALA A 158 -5.29 -4.86 -8.55
C ALA A 158 -4.98 -4.67 -10.04
N GLN A 159 -4.67 -3.44 -10.45
CA GLN A 159 -4.25 -3.14 -11.82
C GLN A 159 -2.93 -3.85 -12.18
N LEU A 160 -1.95 -3.89 -11.27
CA LEU A 160 -0.69 -4.61 -11.47
C LEU A 160 -0.95 -6.08 -11.81
N LEU A 161 -1.75 -6.79 -11.00
CA LEU A 161 -2.07 -8.19 -11.26
C LEU A 161 -2.92 -8.39 -12.52
N ALA A 162 -3.83 -7.47 -12.83
CA ALA A 162 -4.59 -7.49 -14.07
C ALA A 162 -3.69 -7.33 -15.30
N THR A 163 -2.67 -6.47 -15.23
CA THR A 163 -1.71 -6.27 -16.32
C THR A 163 -0.81 -7.50 -16.51
N LEU A 164 -0.40 -8.15 -15.42
CA LEU A 164 0.31 -9.43 -15.49
C LEU A 164 -0.58 -10.50 -16.18
N HIS A 165 -1.84 -10.62 -15.81
CA HIS A 165 -2.77 -11.54 -16.46
C HIS A 165 -2.90 -11.22 -17.97
N HIS A 166 -3.09 -9.94 -18.31
CA HIS A 166 -3.21 -9.50 -19.70
C HIS A 166 -1.99 -9.91 -20.54
N ARG A 167 -0.78 -9.81 -19.98
CA ARG A 167 0.47 -10.24 -20.62
C ARG A 167 0.41 -11.69 -21.12
N PHE A 168 -0.23 -12.59 -20.37
CA PHE A 168 -0.31 -14.01 -20.70
C PHE A 168 -1.53 -14.40 -21.55
N VAL A 169 -2.53 -13.53 -21.61
CA VAL A 169 -3.72 -13.71 -22.48
C VAL A 169 -3.49 -13.09 -23.87
N SER A 170 -2.89 -11.90 -23.92
CA SER A 170 -2.81 -11.05 -25.11
C SER A 170 -1.39 -10.82 -25.64
N GLY A 171 -0.37 -11.31 -24.91
CA GLY A 171 1.04 -11.06 -25.24
C GLY A 171 1.63 -9.82 -24.54
N PRO A 172 2.89 -9.50 -24.82
CA PRO A 172 3.56 -8.33 -24.29
C PRO A 172 2.83 -7.03 -24.62
N LEU A 173 2.88 -6.07 -23.69
CA LEU A 173 2.33 -4.74 -23.92
C LEU A 173 3.13 -4.00 -24.99
N ASP A 174 2.42 -3.37 -25.91
CA ASP A 174 3.00 -2.47 -26.90
C ASP A 174 3.17 -1.06 -26.28
N TRP A 175 4.33 -0.84 -25.67
CA TRP A 175 4.63 0.43 -25.00
C TRP A 175 4.61 1.62 -25.94
N LYS A 176 4.99 1.41 -27.20
CA LYS A 176 4.94 2.47 -28.21
C LYS A 176 3.51 2.90 -28.50
N LYS A 177 2.58 1.95 -28.53
CA LYS A 177 1.15 2.24 -28.70
C LYS A 177 0.55 2.92 -27.46
N ILE A 178 1.03 2.58 -26.26
CA ILE A 178 0.50 3.10 -24.99
C ILE A 178 1.02 4.51 -24.70
N PHE A 179 2.31 4.75 -24.89
CA PHE A 179 2.98 6.00 -24.51
C PHE A 179 3.41 6.86 -25.70
N GLY A 180 3.20 6.40 -26.95
CA GLY A 180 3.74 7.04 -28.14
C GLY A 180 5.27 6.91 -28.23
N ASP A 181 5.92 7.81 -28.96
CA ASP A 181 7.38 7.89 -29.04
C ASP A 181 7.98 8.68 -27.85
N ALA A 182 7.34 8.66 -26.68
CA ALA A 182 7.88 9.29 -25.49
C ALA A 182 9.27 8.70 -25.17
N PRO A 183 10.30 9.53 -24.95
CA PRO A 183 11.61 9.03 -24.63
C PRO A 183 11.55 8.18 -23.37
N ALA A 184 12.13 6.98 -23.45
CA ALA A 184 12.36 6.16 -22.27
C ALA A 184 13.11 7.03 -21.24
N GLY A 185 12.50 7.25 -20.07
CA GLY A 185 13.10 8.08 -19.02
C GLY A 185 14.52 7.59 -18.73
N LYS A 186 15.48 8.52 -18.75
CA LYS A 186 16.86 8.27 -18.30
C LYS A 186 16.90 8.20 -16.80
#